data_1f1714036fcc202fef6b975a5e3d538a
#
_entry.id   1f1714036fcc202fef6b975a5e3d538a
#
_cell.length_a   1.000
_cell.length_b   1.000
_cell.length_c   1.000
_cell.angle_alpha   90.00
_cell.angle_beta   90.00
_cell.angle_gamma   90.00
#
_symmetry.space_group_name_H-M   'P 1'
#
loop_
_entity.id
_entity.type
_entity.pdbx_description
1 polymer ?
#
loop_
_entity_poly.entity_id
_entity_poly.type
_entity_poly.pdbx_seq_one_letter_code
_entity_poly.pdbx_strand_id
1 'polypeptide(L)'
;GWTILSFFLALLFLDGAAYYYHALGHRPFMYKHFHKYHHRYSAPEFYTLSAVHPVEWFVQICYTFAPVFLFPIYGIAYLFVLIIAFLYGFWDHSGIKLGFNLPLHGSNSFHDDHHKYFHVNFGFLTPLFDMIHDTARREGHKYKEDTFTGGKGIVNLEQLGEKAIGPLVQYSSTTEQPKKD
;
A
#
# COMPACT_ATOMS: atom_id res chain seq x y z
N GLY A 1 15.01 9.42 25.34
CA GLY A 1 14.67 10.82 25.15
C GLY A 1 14.31 11.16 23.72
N TRP A 2 14.65 12.38 23.30
CA TRP A 2 14.23 12.96 22.01
C TRP A 2 14.63 12.14 20.77
N THR A 3 15.81 11.52 20.77
CA THR A 3 16.28 10.67 19.66
C THR A 3 15.31 9.54 19.33
N ILE A 4 14.81 8.85 20.35
CA ILE A 4 13.86 7.75 20.19
C ILE A 4 12.50 8.30 19.72
N LEU A 5 12.02 9.36 20.34
CA LEU A 5 10.76 9.98 19.97
C LEU A 5 10.78 10.48 18.52
N SER A 6 11.84 11.21 18.12
CA SER A 6 11.97 11.74 16.76
C SER A 6 12.10 10.64 15.71
N PHE A 7 12.71 9.50 16.03
CA PHE A 7 12.75 8.33 15.18
C PHE A 7 11.33 7.80 14.89
N PHE A 8 10.52 7.59 15.93
CA PHE A 8 9.15 7.10 15.75
C PHE A 8 8.23 8.14 15.08
N LEU A 9 8.41 9.42 15.37
CA LEU A 9 7.68 10.49 14.69
C LEU A 9 8.00 10.53 13.19
N ALA A 10 9.27 10.32 12.81
CA ALA A 10 9.66 10.24 11.41
C ALA A 10 9.08 9.02 10.70
N LEU A 11 9.08 7.84 11.34
CA LEU A 11 8.43 6.65 10.78
C LEU A 11 6.93 6.87 10.59
N LEU A 12 6.24 7.39 11.60
CA LEU A 12 4.81 7.69 11.51
C LEU A 12 4.50 8.72 10.43
N PHE A 13 5.34 9.76 10.31
CA PHE A 13 5.21 10.76 9.25
C PHE A 13 5.35 10.13 7.87
N LEU A 14 6.39 9.30 7.67
CA LEU A 14 6.62 8.63 6.39
C LEU A 14 5.48 7.69 6.01
N ASP A 15 4.99 6.91 6.97
CA ASP A 15 3.88 5.99 6.76
C ASP A 15 2.60 6.74 6.36
N GLY A 16 2.26 7.82 7.08
CA GLY A 16 1.12 8.66 6.75
C GLY A 16 1.28 9.39 5.42
N ALA A 17 2.45 9.98 5.15
CA ALA A 17 2.70 10.68 3.90
C ALA A 17 2.62 9.72 2.69
N ALA A 18 3.18 8.52 2.82
CA ALA A 18 3.10 7.48 1.80
C ALA A 18 1.64 7.05 1.57
N TYR A 19 0.87 6.81 2.64
CA TYR A 19 -0.54 6.48 2.53
C TYR A 19 -1.34 7.54 1.76
N TYR A 20 -1.26 8.81 2.18
CA TYR A 20 -2.03 9.89 1.53
C TYR A 20 -1.58 10.14 0.09
N TYR A 21 -0.28 10.09 -0.17
CA TYR A 21 0.26 10.17 -1.51
C TYR A 21 -0.27 9.04 -2.40
N HIS A 22 -0.23 7.79 -1.91
CA HIS A 22 -0.68 6.61 -2.62
C HIS A 22 -2.19 6.65 -2.90
N ALA A 23 -3.01 6.94 -1.89
CA ALA A 23 -4.45 7.12 -2.05
C ALA A 23 -4.80 8.27 -3.03
N LEU A 24 -4.01 9.36 -3.05
CA LEU A 24 -4.14 10.41 -4.05
C LEU A 24 -3.75 9.91 -5.45
N GLY A 25 -2.70 9.09 -5.56
CA GLY A 25 -2.27 8.45 -6.80
C GLY A 25 -3.38 7.64 -7.48
N HIS A 26 -4.29 7.07 -6.69
CA HIS A 26 -5.46 6.34 -7.18
C HIS A 26 -6.65 7.21 -7.58
N ARG A 27 -6.58 8.55 -7.45
CA ARG A 27 -7.60 9.43 -8.05
C ARG A 27 -7.53 9.38 -9.57
N PRO A 28 -8.66 9.44 -10.30
CA PRO A 28 -8.70 9.16 -11.73
C PRO A 28 -7.67 9.91 -12.56
N PHE A 29 -7.49 11.22 -12.31
CA PHE A 29 -6.50 12.04 -13.01
C PHE A 29 -5.07 11.59 -12.69
N MET A 30 -4.73 11.45 -11.40
CA MET A 30 -3.39 11.09 -10.93
C MET A 30 -3.02 9.68 -11.39
N TYR A 31 -3.96 8.74 -11.28
CA TYR A 31 -3.76 7.38 -11.74
C TYR A 31 -3.45 7.34 -13.24
N LYS A 32 -4.30 7.94 -14.06
CA LYS A 32 -4.17 7.92 -15.52
C LYS A 32 -2.82 8.47 -16.00
N HIS A 33 -2.33 9.55 -15.40
CA HIS A 33 -1.17 10.27 -15.90
C HIS A 33 0.15 9.84 -15.24
N PHE A 34 0.11 9.37 -14.01
CA PHE A 34 1.31 9.07 -13.22
C PHE A 34 1.32 7.65 -12.68
N HIS A 35 0.41 7.30 -11.78
CA HIS A 35 0.45 6.10 -10.97
C HIS A 35 0.25 4.80 -11.74
N LYS A 36 -0.40 4.85 -12.90
CA LYS A 36 -0.58 3.71 -13.80
C LYS A 36 0.74 3.04 -14.21
N TYR A 37 1.86 3.77 -14.21
CA TYR A 37 3.17 3.18 -14.52
C TYR A 37 3.57 2.13 -13.49
N HIS A 38 3.34 2.43 -12.21
CA HIS A 38 3.59 1.50 -11.12
C HIS A 38 2.69 0.27 -11.22
N HIS A 39 1.41 0.45 -11.47
CA HIS A 39 0.42 -0.63 -11.62
C HIS A 39 0.49 -1.43 -12.92
N ARG A 40 1.47 -1.21 -13.79
CA ARG A 40 1.75 -2.10 -14.91
C ARG A 40 2.20 -3.49 -14.47
N TYR A 41 2.75 -3.57 -13.28
CA TYR A 41 3.25 -4.81 -12.67
C TYR A 41 2.19 -5.34 -11.71
N SER A 42 1.30 -6.20 -12.22
CA SER A 42 0.22 -6.81 -11.41
C SER A 42 0.74 -7.82 -10.36
N ALA A 43 1.95 -8.33 -10.58
CA ALA A 43 2.72 -9.12 -9.63
C ALA A 43 4.02 -8.34 -9.39
N PRO A 44 4.11 -7.52 -8.34
CA PRO A 44 5.28 -6.71 -8.09
C PRO A 44 6.50 -7.60 -7.81
N GLU A 45 7.64 -7.17 -8.31
CA GLU A 45 8.95 -7.75 -8.02
C GLU A 45 9.81 -6.66 -7.38
N PHE A 46 10.86 -7.03 -6.63
CA PHE A 46 11.62 -6.08 -5.80
C PHE A 46 12.09 -4.82 -6.55
N TYR A 47 12.38 -4.91 -7.84
CA TYR A 47 12.80 -3.74 -8.65
C TYR A 47 11.61 -2.87 -9.08
N THR A 48 10.37 -3.36 -8.98
CA THR A 48 9.18 -2.59 -9.36
C THR A 48 8.88 -1.46 -8.38
N LEU A 49 9.46 -1.50 -7.17
CA LEU A 49 9.47 -0.36 -6.25
C LEU A 49 9.90 0.94 -6.94
N SER A 50 10.90 0.86 -7.83
CA SER A 50 11.42 2.03 -8.56
C SER A 50 10.74 2.27 -9.91
N ALA A 51 9.81 1.40 -10.31
CA ALA A 51 9.08 1.52 -11.58
C ALA A 51 7.91 2.48 -11.44
N VAL A 52 8.19 3.75 -11.21
CA VAL A 52 7.23 4.83 -11.02
C VAL A 52 7.50 5.97 -12.00
N HIS A 53 6.48 6.82 -12.23
CA HIS A 53 6.67 8.00 -13.07
C HIS A 53 7.64 9.01 -12.42
N PRO A 54 8.49 9.74 -13.18
CA PRO A 54 9.46 10.70 -12.61
C PRO A 54 8.84 11.74 -11.67
N VAL A 55 7.61 12.19 -11.92
CA VAL A 55 6.88 13.10 -11.03
C VAL A 55 6.59 12.43 -9.69
N GLU A 56 6.20 11.17 -9.69
CA GLU A 56 5.98 10.40 -8.46
C GLU A 56 7.27 10.22 -7.68
N TRP A 57 8.34 9.91 -8.38
CA TRP A 57 9.69 9.82 -7.79
C TRP A 57 10.09 11.11 -7.08
N PHE A 58 9.84 12.24 -7.73
CA PHE A 58 10.12 13.55 -7.14
C PHE A 58 9.27 13.80 -5.87
N VAL A 59 7.98 13.50 -5.92
CA VAL A 59 7.10 13.65 -4.74
C VAL A 59 7.52 12.71 -3.61
N GLN A 60 7.91 11.48 -3.93
CA GLN A 60 8.43 10.52 -2.95
C GLN A 60 9.69 11.04 -2.26
N ILE A 61 10.63 11.60 -3.02
CA ILE A 61 11.82 12.25 -2.45
C ILE A 61 11.41 13.40 -1.52
N CYS A 62 10.49 14.27 -1.95
CA CYS A 62 10.04 15.41 -1.15
C CYS A 62 9.47 14.97 0.21
N TYR A 63 8.52 14.04 0.25
CA TYR A 63 7.97 13.62 1.53
C TYR A 63 8.93 12.77 2.36
N THR A 64 9.81 11.99 1.70
CA THR A 64 10.84 11.22 2.41
C THR A 64 11.78 12.15 3.19
N PHE A 65 12.21 13.26 2.61
CA PHE A 65 13.12 14.19 3.27
C PHE A 65 12.43 15.27 4.12
N ALA A 66 11.10 15.41 4.02
CA ALA A 66 10.36 16.42 4.79
C ALA A 66 10.62 16.41 6.31
N PRO A 67 10.73 15.25 7.00
CA PRO A 67 10.97 15.23 8.46
C PRO A 67 12.19 16.03 8.90
N VAL A 68 13.25 16.07 8.08
CA VAL A 68 14.50 16.81 8.40
C VAL A 68 14.26 18.33 8.51
N PHE A 69 13.21 18.82 7.82
CA PHE A 69 12.86 20.25 7.83
C PHE A 69 11.72 20.56 8.82
N LEU A 70 10.94 19.56 9.20
CA LEU A 70 9.75 19.76 10.04
C LEU A 70 10.05 19.70 11.54
N PHE A 71 11.02 18.91 11.95
CA PHE A 71 11.40 18.79 13.35
C PHE A 71 12.87 18.35 13.49
N PRO A 72 13.52 18.72 14.63
CA PRO A 72 14.90 18.32 14.86
C PRO A 72 15.00 16.81 15.03
N ILE A 73 15.74 16.16 14.15
CA ILE A 73 16.02 14.72 14.20
C ILE A 73 17.53 14.48 14.12
N TYR A 74 18.02 13.54 14.92
CA TYR A 74 19.41 13.12 14.81
C TYR A 74 19.68 12.42 13.50
N GLY A 75 20.73 12.84 12.79
CA GLY A 75 21.07 12.28 11.47
C GLY A 75 21.22 10.76 11.46
N ILE A 76 21.81 10.19 12.52
CA ILE A 76 21.93 8.72 12.64
C ILE A 76 20.55 8.04 12.82
N ALA A 77 19.66 8.63 13.60
CA ALA A 77 18.30 8.10 13.76
C ALA A 77 17.53 8.17 12.46
N TYR A 78 17.67 9.27 11.72
CA TYR A 78 17.05 9.42 10.42
C TYR A 78 17.61 8.46 9.37
N LEU A 79 18.93 8.19 9.40
CA LEU A 79 19.55 7.18 8.55
C LEU A 79 18.91 5.80 8.77
N PHE A 80 18.64 5.41 10.03
CA PHE A 80 17.92 4.17 10.32
C PHE A 80 16.48 4.19 9.78
N VAL A 81 15.78 5.31 9.86
CA VAL A 81 14.46 5.47 9.25
C VAL A 81 14.51 5.20 7.74
N LEU A 82 15.48 5.78 7.04
CA LEU A 82 15.66 5.57 5.60
C LEU A 82 15.99 4.12 5.28
N ILE A 83 16.90 3.49 6.02
CA ILE A 83 17.27 2.10 5.83
C ILE A 83 16.04 1.19 6.01
N ILE A 84 15.27 1.39 7.08
CA ILE A 84 14.04 0.62 7.33
C ILE A 84 13.05 0.81 6.18
N ALA A 85 12.79 2.05 5.76
CA ALA A 85 11.84 2.34 4.70
C ALA A 85 12.29 1.70 3.36
N PHE A 86 13.57 1.78 3.01
CA PHE A 86 14.10 1.17 1.80
C PHE A 86 14.04 -0.35 1.82
N LEU A 87 14.54 -0.98 2.86
CA LEU A 87 14.53 -2.44 3.00
C LEU A 87 13.10 -2.98 3.01
N TYR A 88 12.20 -2.26 3.71
CA TYR A 88 10.79 -2.59 3.72
C TYR A 88 10.17 -2.49 2.32
N GLY A 89 10.39 -1.40 1.59
CA GLY A 89 9.86 -1.22 0.24
C GLY A 89 10.32 -2.31 -0.73
N PHE A 90 11.58 -2.72 -0.68
CA PHE A 90 12.07 -3.85 -1.47
C PHE A 90 11.40 -5.17 -1.09
N TRP A 91 11.24 -5.41 0.20
CA TRP A 91 10.59 -6.63 0.67
C TRP A 91 9.11 -6.67 0.32
N ASP A 92 8.40 -5.56 0.49
CA ASP A 92 6.97 -5.42 0.19
C ASP A 92 6.66 -5.71 -1.30
N HIS A 93 7.60 -5.38 -2.19
CA HIS A 93 7.52 -5.66 -3.63
C HIS A 93 8.19 -6.98 -4.04
N SER A 94 8.76 -7.74 -3.14
CA SER A 94 9.55 -8.93 -3.51
C SER A 94 8.71 -10.16 -3.82
N GLY A 95 7.42 -10.17 -3.46
CA GLY A 95 6.58 -11.36 -3.51
C GLY A 95 6.96 -12.45 -2.49
N ILE A 96 7.99 -12.21 -1.65
CA ILE A 96 8.44 -13.16 -0.62
C ILE A 96 7.46 -13.13 0.54
N LYS A 97 6.80 -14.26 0.79
CA LYS A 97 5.90 -14.44 1.93
C LYS A 97 6.67 -15.00 3.12
N LEU A 98 6.70 -14.25 4.20
CA LEU A 98 7.21 -14.77 5.48
C LEU A 98 6.19 -15.72 6.08
N GLY A 99 6.66 -16.77 6.77
CA GLY A 99 5.78 -17.73 7.44
C GLY A 99 5.14 -17.21 8.74
N PHE A 100 5.34 -15.92 9.05
CA PHE A 100 4.78 -15.25 10.23
C PHE A 100 4.40 -13.81 9.89
N ASN A 101 3.46 -13.25 10.62
CA ASN A 101 3.09 -11.85 10.50
C ASN A 101 3.91 -11.00 11.49
N LEU A 102 4.49 -9.92 11.01
CA LEU A 102 5.13 -8.93 11.87
C LEU A 102 4.05 -8.14 12.64
N PRO A 103 4.27 -7.85 13.93
CA PRO A 103 3.38 -6.98 14.69
C PRO A 103 3.21 -5.63 13.98
N LEU A 104 1.99 -5.12 13.93
CA LEU A 104 1.61 -3.86 13.27
C LEU A 104 1.87 -3.83 11.74
N HIS A 105 2.20 -4.96 11.16
CA HIS A 105 2.35 -5.11 9.73
C HIS A 105 1.15 -5.88 9.19
N GLY A 106 0.62 -5.46 8.05
CA GLY A 106 -0.37 -6.23 7.31
C GLY A 106 0.17 -7.59 6.89
N SER A 107 -0.67 -8.43 6.31
CA SER A 107 -0.22 -9.70 5.76
C SER A 107 0.90 -9.47 4.73
N ASN A 108 1.77 -10.45 4.54
CA ASN A 108 2.83 -10.41 3.51
C ASN A 108 2.30 -10.22 2.08
N SER A 109 0.99 -10.26 1.90
CA SER A 109 0.29 -9.99 0.65
C SER A 109 -0.40 -8.62 0.65
N PHE A 110 -0.09 -7.73 1.62
CA PHE A 110 -0.80 -6.46 1.79
C PHE A 110 -0.69 -5.59 0.52
N HIS A 111 0.50 -5.42 0.01
CA HIS A 111 0.76 -4.65 -1.20
C HIS A 111 0.41 -5.44 -2.48
N ASP A 112 0.61 -6.76 -2.51
CA ASP A 112 0.13 -7.62 -3.61
C ASP A 112 -1.39 -7.50 -3.77
N ASP A 113 -2.11 -7.50 -2.64
CA ASP A 113 -3.57 -7.28 -2.63
C ASP A 113 -3.94 -5.90 -3.14
N HIS A 114 -3.13 -4.87 -2.83
CA HIS A 114 -3.31 -3.54 -3.38
C HIS A 114 -3.19 -3.54 -4.91
N HIS A 115 -2.11 -4.11 -5.47
CA HIS A 115 -1.93 -4.22 -6.92
C HIS A 115 -3.05 -5.01 -7.61
N LYS A 116 -3.64 -5.97 -6.89
CA LYS A 116 -4.74 -6.80 -7.40
C LYS A 116 -6.10 -6.12 -7.35
N TYR A 117 -6.39 -5.38 -6.25
CA TYR A 117 -7.73 -4.84 -5.99
C TYR A 117 -7.82 -3.32 -6.11
N PHE A 118 -6.73 -2.61 -6.29
CA PHE A 118 -6.55 -1.20 -6.62
C PHE A 118 -7.02 -0.18 -5.57
N HIS A 119 -8.11 -0.39 -4.87
CA HIS A 119 -8.75 0.59 -3.98
C HIS A 119 -8.71 0.20 -2.50
N VAL A 120 -7.78 -0.65 -2.14
CA VAL A 120 -7.52 -1.10 -0.77
C VAL A 120 -6.02 -1.07 -0.50
N ASN A 121 -5.65 -1.07 0.78
CA ASN A 121 -4.28 -1.26 1.24
C ASN A 121 -3.29 -0.25 0.65
N PHE A 122 -3.56 1.03 0.85
CA PHE A 122 -2.67 2.12 0.40
C PHE A 122 -1.47 2.36 1.33
N GLY A 123 -1.49 1.78 2.54
CA GLY A 123 -0.43 1.92 3.53
C GLY A 123 0.91 1.40 3.04
N PHE A 124 1.98 1.92 3.64
CA PHE A 124 3.34 1.54 3.33
C PHE A 124 3.95 0.67 4.43
N LEU A 125 4.38 1.25 5.55
CA LEU A 125 5.01 0.48 6.64
C LEU A 125 4.00 -0.27 7.48
N THR A 126 2.83 0.32 7.69
CA THR A 126 1.77 -0.24 8.53
C THR A 126 0.39 -0.09 7.88
N PRO A 127 -0.59 -0.93 8.25
CA PRO A 127 -1.97 -0.74 7.83
C PRO A 127 -2.72 0.33 8.65
N LEU A 128 -2.02 1.10 9.50
CA LEU A 128 -2.65 2.03 10.44
C LEU A 128 -3.58 3.02 9.75
N PHE A 129 -3.11 3.68 8.71
CA PHE A 129 -3.90 4.67 7.99
C PHE A 129 -5.03 4.03 7.17
N ASP A 130 -4.82 2.81 6.66
CA ASP A 130 -5.90 2.04 6.03
C ASP A 130 -7.00 1.68 7.03
N MET A 131 -6.64 1.34 8.26
CA MET A 131 -7.61 1.06 9.33
C MET A 131 -8.38 2.34 9.72
N ILE A 132 -7.70 3.48 9.82
CA ILE A 132 -8.32 4.78 10.17
C ILE A 132 -9.31 5.21 9.07
N HIS A 133 -8.97 4.99 7.81
CA HIS A 133 -9.76 5.44 6.65
C HIS A 133 -10.66 4.36 6.05
N ASP A 134 -10.73 3.19 6.67
CA ASP A 134 -11.52 2.04 6.21
C ASP A 134 -11.16 1.57 4.78
N THR A 135 -9.88 1.62 4.46
CA THR A 135 -9.33 1.17 3.18
C THR A 135 -8.56 -0.15 3.29
N ALA A 136 -8.41 -0.71 4.49
CA ALA A 136 -7.83 -2.03 4.68
C ALA A 136 -8.71 -3.12 4.05
N ARG A 137 -8.08 -4.03 3.30
CA ARG A 137 -8.80 -5.17 2.72
C ARG A 137 -9.41 -6.05 3.83
N ARG A 138 -10.67 -6.40 3.65
CA ARG A 138 -11.42 -7.29 4.55
C ARG A 138 -11.75 -8.60 3.84
N GLU A 139 -11.52 -9.71 4.51
CA GLU A 139 -11.95 -11.02 4.02
C GLU A 139 -13.48 -11.06 3.93
N GLY A 140 -13.99 -11.77 2.93
CA GLY A 140 -15.43 -11.88 2.71
C GLY A 140 -16.09 -10.66 2.06
N HIS A 141 -15.33 -9.61 1.72
CA HIS A 141 -15.83 -8.44 1.01
C HIS A 141 -15.48 -8.50 -0.47
N LYS A 142 -16.44 -8.09 -1.31
CA LYS A 142 -16.24 -7.93 -2.76
C LYS A 142 -15.95 -6.45 -3.06
N TYR A 143 -14.86 -6.21 -3.76
CA TYR A 143 -14.45 -4.86 -4.16
C TYR A 143 -14.79 -4.59 -5.63
N LYS A 144 -15.21 -3.37 -5.94
CA LYS A 144 -15.50 -2.96 -7.31
C LYS A 144 -14.25 -2.33 -7.92
N GLU A 145 -13.90 -2.75 -9.14
CA GLU A 145 -12.71 -2.27 -9.87
C GLU A 145 -12.81 -0.80 -10.29
N ASP A 146 -14.01 -0.27 -10.44
CA ASP A 146 -14.27 1.11 -10.89
C ASP A 146 -14.16 2.16 -9.77
N THR A 147 -13.87 1.75 -8.54
CA THR A 147 -13.86 2.64 -7.38
C THR A 147 -12.44 3.08 -7.02
N PHE A 148 -12.00 4.21 -7.55
CA PHE A 148 -10.69 4.81 -7.24
C PHE A 148 -10.65 5.59 -5.90
N THR A 149 -11.72 5.54 -5.12
CA THR A 149 -11.82 6.22 -3.84
C THR A 149 -12.02 5.20 -2.72
N GLY A 150 -10.97 4.73 -2.11
CA GLY A 150 -11.01 3.68 -1.09
C GLY A 150 -12.30 3.61 -0.25
N GLY A 151 -12.67 2.44 0.14
CA GLY A 151 -13.81 2.15 1.01
C GLY A 151 -15.22 2.24 0.40
N LYS A 152 -15.46 3.14 -0.52
CA LYS A 152 -16.82 3.34 -1.10
C LYS A 152 -17.26 2.26 -2.09
N GLY A 153 -16.37 1.38 -2.51
CA GLY A 153 -16.68 0.25 -3.39
C GLY A 153 -16.83 -1.08 -2.68
N ILE A 154 -16.77 -1.09 -1.35
CA ILE A 154 -16.94 -2.31 -0.57
C ILE A 154 -18.40 -2.69 -0.58
N VAL A 155 -18.69 -3.90 -1.05
CA VAL A 155 -20.01 -4.49 -0.98
C VAL A 155 -19.94 -5.60 0.08
N ASN A 156 -20.67 -5.43 1.17
CA ASN A 156 -20.80 -6.49 2.16
C ASN A 156 -21.66 -7.62 1.58
N LEU A 157 -21.07 -8.78 1.38
CA LEU A 157 -21.76 -9.94 0.81
C LEU A 157 -22.93 -10.41 1.67
N GLU A 158 -22.86 -10.23 2.99
CA GLU A 158 -23.96 -10.55 3.91
C GLU A 158 -25.20 -9.66 3.66
N GLN A 159 -24.99 -8.41 3.21
CA GLN A 159 -26.09 -7.48 2.89
C GLN A 159 -26.76 -7.77 1.55
N LEU A 160 -26.09 -8.49 0.65
CA LEU A 160 -26.64 -8.86 -0.66
C LEU A 160 -27.56 -10.08 -0.61
N GLY A 161 -27.60 -10.79 0.51
CA GLY A 161 -28.31 -12.07 0.66
C GLY A 161 -27.77 -13.19 -0.23
N GLU A 162 -27.99 -14.42 0.16
CA GLU A 162 -27.48 -15.61 -0.53
C GLU A 162 -27.91 -15.75 -2.01
N LYS A 163 -28.94 -15.03 -2.44
CA LYS A 163 -29.47 -15.10 -3.81
C LYS A 163 -28.61 -14.40 -4.87
N ALA A 164 -27.66 -13.56 -4.46
CA ALA A 164 -26.78 -12.83 -5.38
C ALA A 164 -25.38 -13.47 -5.52
N ILE A 165 -25.12 -14.53 -4.79
CA ILE A 165 -23.81 -15.18 -4.74
C ILE A 165 -23.94 -16.53 -5.40
N GLY A 166 -23.44 -16.64 -6.63
CA GLY A 166 -23.06 -17.95 -7.16
C GLY A 166 -22.07 -18.63 -6.22
N PRO A 167 -21.84 -19.95 -6.33
CA PRO A 167 -21.03 -20.68 -5.38
C PRO A 167 -19.72 -19.93 -5.13
N LEU A 168 -19.45 -19.63 -3.86
CA LEU A 168 -18.22 -19.01 -3.41
C LEU A 168 -17.05 -19.72 -4.09
N VAL A 169 -16.37 -19.03 -4.98
CA VAL A 169 -15.14 -19.54 -5.57
C VAL A 169 -14.19 -19.70 -4.40
N GLN A 170 -14.04 -20.93 -3.95
CA GLN A 170 -12.98 -21.28 -3.03
C GLN A 170 -11.68 -20.80 -3.66
N TYR A 171 -11.02 -19.89 -2.99
CA TYR A 171 -9.74 -19.36 -3.42
C TYR A 171 -8.72 -20.50 -3.32
N SER A 172 -8.65 -21.33 -4.36
CA SER A 172 -7.54 -22.24 -4.53
C SER A 172 -6.35 -21.38 -4.95
N SER A 173 -5.21 -21.63 -4.37
CA SER A 173 -3.91 -21.00 -4.64
C SER A 173 -3.35 -21.34 -6.03
N THR A 174 -4.21 -21.51 -7.02
CA THR A 174 -3.81 -21.73 -8.41
C THR A 174 -3.75 -20.39 -9.13
N THR A 175 -2.56 -20.03 -9.51
CA THR A 175 -2.15 -18.94 -10.38
C THR A 175 -2.82 -19.06 -11.75
N GLU A 176 -4.03 -18.55 -11.92
CA GLU A 176 -4.54 -18.23 -13.25
C GLU A 176 -4.54 -16.71 -13.44
N GLN A 177 -3.64 -16.27 -14.29
CA GLN A 177 -3.59 -14.91 -14.77
C GLN A 177 -4.79 -14.64 -15.67
N PRO A 178 -5.46 -13.47 -15.57
CA PRO A 178 -6.45 -13.08 -16.55
C PRO A 178 -5.78 -12.92 -17.92
N LYS A 179 -6.35 -13.56 -18.93
CA LYS A 179 -5.93 -13.38 -20.33
C LYS A 179 -6.07 -11.92 -20.71
N LYS A 180 -4.99 -11.37 -21.28
CA LYS A 180 -4.99 -10.08 -21.97
C LYS A 180 -5.75 -10.27 -23.29
N ASP A 181 -6.81 -9.55 -23.46
CA ASP A 181 -7.31 -9.11 -24.76
C ASP A 181 -6.98 -7.63 -24.95
#